data_36d88b8bdd2cf5f78ab466ee4c0c2408
#
_entry.id   36d88b8bdd2cf5f78ab466ee4c0c2408
#
_cell.length_a   1.000
_cell.length_b   1.000
_cell.length_c   1.000
_cell.angle_alpha   90.00
_cell.angle_beta   90.00
_cell.angle_gamma   90.00
#
_symmetry.space_group_name_H-M   'P 1'
#
loop_
_entity.id
_entity.type
_entity.pdbx_description
1 polymer ?
#
loop_
_entity_poly.entity_id
_entity_poly.type
_entity_poly.pdbx_seq_one_letter_code
_entity_poly.pdbx_strand_id
1 'polypeptide(L)'
;VFKKYKSEQPVSVGKRVYFVSKKGMAAPGWHVYENKLYYAKKSGVCAKSQTVDGITFTKKSYAANNTNTKSKIKARKIVESITTSKMSRAQKRRACWNYMVRRGRFHYALKYPNLSKKGWQRATALNMLSTKSGNCYSFACGFAALTKEIGDRPVVICGRVSGRRDHASDGM
;
A
#
# COMPACT_ATOMS: atom_id res chain seq x y z
N VAL A 1 -20.76 0.68 24.61
CA VAL A 1 -20.35 2.07 24.30
C VAL A 1 -18.84 2.14 24.41
N PHE A 2 -18.15 2.37 23.28
CA PHE A 2 -16.70 2.53 23.31
C PHE A 2 -16.34 3.90 23.91
N LYS A 3 -15.43 3.92 24.90
CA LYS A 3 -14.87 5.17 25.41
C LYS A 3 -14.14 5.91 24.30
N LYS A 4 -14.14 7.23 24.32
CA LYS A 4 -13.32 8.05 23.42
C LYS A 4 -11.83 7.80 23.72
N TYR A 5 -11.07 7.46 22.72
CA TYR A 5 -9.62 7.22 22.84
C TYR A 5 -8.84 8.42 22.31
N LYS A 6 -7.68 8.72 22.90
CA LYS A 6 -6.83 9.84 22.49
C LYS A 6 -6.27 9.70 21.06
N SER A 7 -6.08 8.45 20.61
CA SER A 7 -5.53 8.12 19.29
C SER A 7 -6.25 6.93 18.68
N GLU A 8 -6.08 6.73 17.37
CA GLU A 8 -6.55 5.52 16.69
C GLU A 8 -5.74 4.32 17.15
N GLN A 9 -6.44 3.28 17.60
CA GLN A 9 -5.80 2.07 18.12
C GLN A 9 -6.74 0.85 18.11
N PRO A 10 -6.20 -0.38 18.10
CA PRO A 10 -6.99 -1.59 18.28
C PRO A 10 -7.36 -1.78 19.76
N VAL A 11 -8.59 -2.18 20.03
CA VAL A 11 -9.10 -2.47 21.38
C VAL A 11 -9.78 -3.83 21.39
N SER A 12 -9.40 -4.67 22.33
CA SER A 12 -10.01 -5.98 22.52
C SER A 12 -11.24 -5.89 23.45
N VAL A 13 -12.36 -6.45 23.00
CA VAL A 13 -13.56 -6.61 23.82
C VAL A 13 -14.01 -8.07 23.70
N GLY A 14 -13.83 -8.84 24.75
CA GLY A 14 -13.98 -10.27 24.74
C GLY A 14 -13.08 -10.93 23.69
N LYS A 15 -13.63 -11.76 22.82
CA LYS A 15 -12.90 -12.45 21.74
C LYS A 15 -12.75 -11.63 20.45
N ARG A 16 -13.22 -10.38 20.42
CA ARG A 16 -13.22 -9.52 19.24
C ARG A 16 -12.26 -8.34 19.42
N VAL A 17 -11.64 -7.91 18.34
CA VAL A 17 -10.83 -6.71 18.26
C VAL A 17 -11.56 -5.68 17.43
N TYR A 18 -11.64 -4.46 17.93
CA TYR A 18 -12.22 -3.30 17.26
C TYR A 18 -11.13 -2.28 17.02
N PHE A 19 -11.24 -1.53 15.93
CA PHE A 19 -10.38 -0.37 15.72
C PHE A 19 -11.15 0.89 16.12
N VAL A 20 -10.58 1.68 17.01
CA VAL A 20 -11.25 2.84 17.61
C VAL A 20 -10.48 4.11 17.32
N SER A 21 -11.17 5.25 17.40
CA SER A 21 -10.64 6.59 17.18
C SER A 21 -11.16 7.56 18.25
N LYS A 22 -10.74 8.82 18.16
CA LYS A 22 -11.27 9.90 19.00
C LYS A 22 -12.81 10.07 18.94
N LYS A 23 -13.42 9.60 17.85
CA LYS A 23 -14.88 9.67 17.62
C LYS A 23 -15.62 8.38 18.00
N GLY A 24 -14.95 7.42 18.60
CA GLY A 24 -15.48 6.08 18.89
C GLY A 24 -14.94 5.03 17.94
N MET A 25 -15.79 4.17 17.35
CA MET A 25 -15.33 3.20 16.35
C MET A 25 -14.72 3.92 15.15
N ALA A 26 -13.59 3.42 14.69
CA ALA A 26 -12.96 3.92 13.47
C ALA A 26 -13.78 3.54 12.22
N ALA A 27 -13.61 4.29 11.15
CA ALA A 27 -14.26 4.00 9.88
C ALA A 27 -13.86 2.61 9.36
N PRO A 28 -14.74 1.89 8.66
CA PRO A 28 -14.39 0.64 8.01
C PRO A 28 -13.23 0.82 7.04
N GLY A 29 -12.35 -0.18 6.98
CA GLY A 29 -11.20 -0.16 6.08
C GLY A 29 -9.87 -0.52 6.75
N TRP A 30 -8.81 -0.08 6.14
CA TRP A 30 -7.44 -0.39 6.54
C TRP A 30 -6.91 0.61 7.56
N HIS A 31 -6.29 0.10 8.62
CA HIS A 31 -5.66 0.89 9.68
C HIS A 31 -4.27 0.35 9.99
N VAL A 32 -3.35 1.24 10.32
CA VAL A 32 -1.99 0.88 10.76
C VAL A 32 -1.80 1.36 12.19
N TYR A 33 -1.37 0.45 13.06
CA TYR A 33 -1.01 0.75 14.44
C TYR A 33 0.24 -0.04 14.83
N GLU A 34 1.26 0.62 15.36
CA GLU A 34 2.54 0.00 15.74
C GLU A 34 3.12 -0.94 14.68
N ASN A 35 3.18 -0.48 13.43
CA ASN A 35 3.60 -1.28 12.26
C ASN A 35 2.78 -2.56 11.99
N LYS A 36 1.64 -2.74 12.64
CA LYS A 36 0.68 -3.81 12.35
C LYS A 36 -0.47 -3.26 11.52
N LEU A 37 -0.92 -4.06 10.56
CA LEU A 37 -2.02 -3.72 9.67
C LEU A 37 -3.29 -4.41 10.14
N TYR A 38 -4.37 -3.65 10.28
CA TYR A 38 -5.71 -4.08 10.65
C TYR A 38 -6.69 -3.78 9.52
N TYR A 39 -7.77 -4.52 9.48
CA TYR A 39 -8.90 -4.23 8.60
C TYR A 39 -10.20 -4.24 9.40
N ALA A 40 -10.78 -3.08 9.62
CA ALA A 40 -12.08 -2.93 10.28
C ALA A 40 -13.20 -3.20 9.27
N LYS A 41 -14.10 -4.13 9.60
CA LYS A 41 -15.33 -4.40 8.83
C LYS A 41 -16.35 -3.29 9.04
N LYS A 42 -17.43 -3.26 8.28
CA LYS A 42 -18.55 -2.33 8.50
C LYS A 42 -19.13 -2.40 9.91
N SER A 43 -19.08 -3.58 10.56
CA SER A 43 -19.46 -3.78 11.96
C SER A 43 -18.47 -3.22 12.98
N GLY A 44 -17.34 -2.64 12.55
CA GLY A 44 -16.24 -2.18 13.39
C GLY A 44 -15.31 -3.30 13.88
N VAL A 45 -15.68 -4.57 13.72
CA VAL A 45 -14.84 -5.72 14.13
C VAL A 45 -13.69 -5.89 13.14
N CYS A 46 -12.47 -6.03 13.65
CA CYS A 46 -11.30 -6.30 12.83
C CYS A 46 -11.33 -7.72 12.23
N ALA A 47 -10.81 -7.83 11.02
CA ALA A 47 -10.61 -9.09 10.33
C ALA A 47 -9.72 -10.03 11.16
N LYS A 48 -10.11 -11.31 11.28
CA LYS A 48 -9.42 -12.34 12.06
C LYS A 48 -9.46 -13.66 11.31
N SER A 49 -8.34 -14.37 11.21
CA SER A 49 -8.23 -15.68 10.57
C SER A 49 -8.87 -15.75 9.17
N GLN A 50 -8.69 -14.70 8.37
CA GLN A 50 -9.25 -14.60 7.02
C GLN A 50 -8.32 -13.79 6.11
N THR A 51 -8.58 -13.82 4.82
CA THR A 51 -7.84 -13.04 3.82
C THR A 51 -8.74 -11.94 3.25
N VAL A 52 -8.23 -10.71 3.20
CA VAL A 52 -8.88 -9.55 2.59
C VAL A 52 -7.90 -8.93 1.61
N ASP A 53 -8.29 -8.77 0.34
CA ASP A 53 -7.44 -8.19 -0.72
C ASP A 53 -6.03 -8.82 -0.80
N GLY A 54 -5.95 -10.16 -0.62
CA GLY A 54 -4.69 -10.91 -0.63
C GLY A 54 -3.77 -10.65 0.57
N ILE A 55 -4.30 -10.05 1.64
CA ILE A 55 -3.64 -9.89 2.94
C ILE A 55 -4.29 -10.85 3.94
N THR A 56 -3.51 -11.76 4.50
CA THR A 56 -3.98 -12.77 5.47
C THR A 56 -3.87 -12.23 6.89
N PHE A 57 -4.96 -12.34 7.65
CA PHE A 57 -5.05 -11.92 9.04
C PHE A 57 -4.87 -13.09 9.99
N THR A 58 -4.11 -12.87 11.05
CA THR A 58 -3.83 -13.83 12.11
C THR A 58 -5.03 -14.01 13.07
N LYS A 59 -4.93 -14.98 13.97
CA LYS A 59 -5.89 -15.16 15.09
C LYS A 59 -5.92 -13.94 16.03
N LYS A 60 -4.89 -13.09 16.01
CA LYS A 60 -4.79 -11.84 16.80
C LYS A 60 -5.35 -10.62 16.09
N SER A 61 -6.05 -10.79 14.95
CA SER A 61 -6.73 -9.74 14.15
C SER A 61 -5.81 -8.68 13.53
N TYR A 62 -4.51 -8.93 13.40
CA TYR A 62 -3.62 -8.15 12.56
C TYR A 62 -3.07 -8.99 11.40
N ALA A 63 -2.64 -8.35 10.34
CA ALA A 63 -2.14 -9.03 9.16
C ALA A 63 -0.83 -9.77 9.43
N ALA A 64 -0.66 -10.94 8.80
CA ALA A 64 0.59 -11.69 8.85
C ALA A 64 1.76 -10.84 8.32
N ASN A 65 2.92 -10.94 8.96
CA ASN A 65 4.11 -10.19 8.60
C ASN A 65 4.77 -10.80 7.34
N ASN A 66 4.36 -10.37 6.18
CA ASN A 66 4.87 -10.81 4.88
C ASN A 66 5.03 -9.63 3.92
N THR A 67 5.58 -9.89 2.73
CA THR A 67 5.83 -8.89 1.68
C THR A 67 4.56 -8.09 1.32
N ASN A 68 3.41 -8.77 1.21
CA ASN A 68 2.15 -8.12 0.86
C ASN A 68 1.73 -7.09 1.93
N THR A 69 1.81 -7.48 3.20
CA THR A 69 1.51 -6.61 4.33
C THR A 69 2.47 -5.44 4.43
N LYS A 70 3.79 -5.71 4.31
CA LYS A 70 4.83 -4.67 4.34
C LYS A 70 4.64 -3.65 3.21
N SER A 71 4.36 -4.13 2.00
CA SER A 71 4.11 -3.27 0.82
C SER A 71 2.92 -2.34 1.07
N LYS A 72 1.81 -2.87 1.58
CA LYS A 72 0.61 -2.09 1.87
C LYS A 72 0.84 -1.07 2.99
N ILE A 73 1.49 -1.44 4.08
CA ILE A 73 1.85 -0.51 5.17
C ILE A 73 2.72 0.63 4.64
N LYS A 74 3.73 0.30 3.82
CA LYS A 74 4.63 1.31 3.26
C LYS A 74 3.90 2.29 2.35
N ALA A 75 3.09 1.78 1.42
CA ALA A 75 2.30 2.61 0.51
C ALA A 75 1.32 3.50 1.28
N ARG A 76 0.61 2.94 2.25
CA ARG A 76 -0.36 3.67 3.07
C ARG A 76 0.29 4.82 3.85
N LYS A 77 1.39 4.57 4.57
CA LYS A 77 2.14 5.61 5.30
C LYS A 77 2.58 6.75 4.38
N ILE A 78 3.02 6.43 3.17
CA ILE A 78 3.40 7.46 2.18
C ILE A 78 2.16 8.27 1.78
N VAL A 79 1.06 7.61 1.40
CA VAL A 79 -0.17 8.29 0.98
C VAL A 79 -0.71 9.19 2.10
N GLU A 80 -0.72 8.72 3.34
CA GLU A 80 -1.12 9.50 4.51
C GLU A 80 -0.23 10.75 4.73
N SER A 81 1.06 10.67 4.39
CA SER A 81 1.98 11.81 4.52
C SER A 81 1.89 12.84 3.39
N ILE A 82 1.33 12.47 2.23
CA ILE A 82 1.26 13.35 1.05
C ILE A 82 -0.16 13.78 0.67
N THR A 83 -1.18 13.30 1.40
CA THR A 83 -2.58 13.61 1.11
C THR A 83 -3.33 14.03 2.37
N THR A 84 -4.44 14.74 2.18
CA THR A 84 -5.36 15.11 3.25
C THR A 84 -6.77 14.61 2.97
N SER A 85 -7.63 14.61 3.99
CA SER A 85 -9.06 14.25 3.84
C SER A 85 -9.82 15.20 2.92
N LYS A 86 -9.38 16.45 2.80
CA LYS A 86 -10.00 17.49 1.95
C LYS A 86 -9.69 17.32 0.45
N MET A 87 -8.65 16.56 0.10
CA MET A 87 -8.27 16.34 -1.30
C MET A 87 -9.27 15.43 -2.02
N SER A 88 -9.64 15.81 -3.24
CA SER A 88 -10.36 14.94 -4.17
C SER A 88 -9.49 13.74 -4.57
N ARG A 89 -10.11 12.69 -5.14
CA ARG A 89 -9.36 11.52 -5.63
C ARG A 89 -8.33 11.93 -6.71
N ALA A 90 -8.67 12.85 -7.59
CA ALA A 90 -7.76 13.35 -8.63
C ALA A 90 -6.55 14.07 -8.03
N GLN A 91 -6.77 14.92 -7.02
CA GLN A 91 -5.68 15.60 -6.30
C GLN A 91 -4.78 14.60 -5.56
N LYS A 92 -5.35 13.58 -4.91
CA LYS A 92 -4.57 12.51 -4.27
C LYS A 92 -3.75 11.73 -5.28
N ARG A 93 -4.30 11.40 -6.47
CA ARG A 93 -3.57 10.73 -7.56
C ARG A 93 -2.42 11.59 -8.06
N ARG A 94 -2.63 12.89 -8.23
CA ARG A 94 -1.57 13.84 -8.59
C ARG A 94 -0.49 13.90 -7.52
N ALA A 95 -0.85 13.88 -6.24
CA ALA A 95 0.12 13.84 -5.14
C ALA A 95 0.96 12.54 -5.17
N CYS A 96 0.34 11.39 -5.44
CA CYS A 96 1.07 10.12 -5.62
C CYS A 96 2.04 10.19 -6.81
N TRP A 97 1.61 10.75 -7.94
CA TRP A 97 2.48 10.95 -9.10
C TRP A 97 3.66 11.86 -8.75
N ASN A 98 3.39 13.05 -8.21
CA ASN A 98 4.41 14.01 -7.82
C ASN A 98 5.42 13.42 -6.82
N TYR A 99 4.95 12.54 -5.93
CA TYR A 99 5.83 11.81 -5.03
C TYR A 99 6.81 10.92 -5.79
N MET A 100 6.34 10.18 -6.81
CA MET A 100 7.18 9.25 -7.58
C MET A 100 8.15 9.94 -8.53
N VAL A 101 7.77 11.09 -9.12
CA VAL A 101 8.60 11.78 -10.13
C VAL A 101 9.44 12.92 -9.56
N ARG A 102 9.39 13.18 -8.26
CA ARG A 102 10.16 14.28 -7.65
C ARG A 102 11.65 14.06 -7.84
N ARG A 103 12.31 15.05 -8.46
CA ARG A 103 13.76 15.07 -8.71
C ARG A 103 14.57 14.74 -7.45
N GLY A 104 15.60 13.89 -7.58
CA GLY A 104 16.47 13.49 -6.48
C GLY A 104 15.86 12.52 -5.44
N ARG A 105 14.58 12.15 -5.56
CA ARG A 105 13.96 11.22 -4.62
C ARG A 105 14.15 9.76 -5.00
N PHE A 106 14.10 9.47 -6.29
CA PHE A 106 14.23 8.11 -6.81
C PHE A 106 15.35 8.06 -7.85
N HIS A 107 16.08 6.95 -7.84
CA HIS A 107 17.20 6.69 -8.75
C HIS A 107 16.82 5.56 -9.70
N TYR A 108 17.12 5.72 -10.99
CA TYR A 108 16.95 4.66 -11.96
C TYR A 108 18.07 3.61 -11.79
N ALA A 109 17.69 2.33 -11.74
CA ALA A 109 18.61 1.21 -11.63
C ALA A 109 18.10 0.02 -12.44
N LEU A 110 18.94 -0.59 -13.23
CA LEU A 110 18.66 -1.76 -14.07
C LEU A 110 18.53 -3.03 -13.22
N LYS A 111 17.45 -3.14 -12.44
CA LYS A 111 17.14 -4.33 -11.66
C LYS A 111 15.75 -4.82 -12.03
N TYR A 112 15.70 -5.86 -12.84
CA TYR A 112 14.45 -6.44 -13.32
C TYR A 112 13.79 -7.34 -12.28
N PRO A 113 12.47 -7.25 -12.08
CA PRO A 113 11.73 -8.20 -11.26
C PRO A 113 11.58 -9.54 -11.98
N ASN A 114 11.45 -10.61 -11.21
CA ASN A 114 11.05 -11.90 -11.77
C ASN A 114 9.55 -11.89 -12.05
N LEU A 115 9.15 -11.66 -13.30
CA LEU A 115 7.76 -11.53 -13.73
C LEU A 115 6.94 -12.80 -13.56
N SER A 116 7.59 -13.98 -13.58
CA SER A 116 6.93 -15.28 -13.37
C SER A 116 6.57 -15.54 -11.91
N LYS A 117 7.14 -14.79 -10.98
CA LYS A 117 6.90 -14.98 -9.54
C LYS A 117 5.56 -14.38 -9.13
N LYS A 118 4.66 -15.21 -8.59
CA LYS A 118 3.38 -14.70 -8.04
C LYS A 118 3.61 -13.59 -7.01
N GLY A 119 2.91 -12.46 -7.19
CA GLY A 119 3.01 -11.31 -6.28
C GLY A 119 4.24 -10.42 -6.53
N TRP A 120 4.93 -10.57 -7.66
CA TRP A 120 6.10 -9.78 -8.02
C TRP A 120 5.82 -8.27 -7.97
N GLN A 121 4.64 -7.81 -8.39
CA GLN A 121 4.29 -6.38 -8.35
C GLN A 121 4.38 -5.80 -6.94
N ARG A 122 3.88 -6.53 -5.93
CA ARG A 122 3.93 -6.05 -4.53
C ARG A 122 5.34 -6.08 -3.97
N ALA A 123 6.13 -7.09 -4.32
CA ALA A 123 7.54 -7.15 -3.93
C ALA A 123 8.35 -6.01 -4.56
N THR A 124 8.13 -5.75 -5.85
CA THR A 124 8.78 -4.66 -6.59
C THR A 124 8.36 -3.31 -6.04
N ALA A 125 7.06 -3.08 -5.76
CA ALA A 125 6.58 -1.86 -5.14
C ALA A 125 7.21 -1.63 -3.75
N LEU A 126 7.26 -2.66 -2.91
CA LEU A 126 7.90 -2.57 -1.59
C LEU A 126 9.38 -2.19 -1.72
N ASN A 127 10.11 -2.86 -2.62
CA ASN A 127 11.52 -2.55 -2.86
C ASN A 127 11.68 -1.09 -3.29
N MET A 128 10.97 -0.66 -4.35
CA MET A 128 11.03 0.71 -4.88
C MET A 128 10.72 1.78 -3.82
N LEU A 129 9.63 1.62 -3.09
CA LEU A 129 9.21 2.58 -2.06
C LEU A 129 10.14 2.59 -0.83
N SER A 130 10.92 1.54 -0.62
CA SER A 130 11.87 1.43 0.50
C SER A 130 13.27 1.90 0.11
N THR A 131 13.82 1.41 -0.99
CA THR A 131 15.18 1.72 -1.45
C THR A 131 15.25 2.98 -2.29
N LYS A 132 14.10 3.43 -2.82
CA LYS A 132 14.00 4.56 -3.75
C LYS A 132 14.85 4.36 -5.03
N SER A 133 14.98 3.11 -5.46
CA SER A 133 15.77 2.74 -6.62
C SER A 133 15.09 1.60 -7.39
N GLY A 134 15.11 1.69 -8.70
CA GLY A 134 14.55 0.68 -9.59
C GLY A 134 14.39 1.16 -11.03
N ASN A 135 13.86 0.27 -11.87
CA ASN A 135 13.58 0.54 -13.28
C ASN A 135 12.11 0.92 -13.51
N CYS A 136 11.69 0.97 -14.77
CA CYS A 136 10.31 1.27 -15.17
C CYS A 136 9.26 0.39 -14.49
N TYR A 137 9.48 -0.93 -14.35
CA TYR A 137 8.61 -1.82 -13.59
C TYR A 137 8.46 -1.39 -12.14
N SER A 138 9.56 -0.96 -11.54
CA SER A 138 9.58 -0.51 -10.15
C SER A 138 8.80 0.79 -9.96
N PHE A 139 8.93 1.73 -10.90
CA PHE A 139 8.14 2.97 -10.91
C PHE A 139 6.65 2.68 -11.09
N ALA A 140 6.28 1.83 -12.08
CA ALA A 140 4.90 1.45 -12.32
C ALA A 140 4.27 0.75 -11.11
N CYS A 141 4.96 -0.24 -10.54
CA CYS A 141 4.49 -0.96 -9.35
C CYS A 141 4.39 -0.04 -8.12
N GLY A 142 5.36 0.85 -7.92
CA GLY A 142 5.33 1.83 -6.82
C GLY A 142 4.14 2.78 -6.94
N PHE A 143 3.90 3.35 -8.11
CA PHE A 143 2.75 4.22 -8.37
C PHE A 143 1.42 3.47 -8.20
N ALA A 144 1.31 2.25 -8.76
CA ALA A 144 0.13 1.41 -8.59
C ALA A 144 -0.15 1.09 -7.10
N ALA A 145 0.87 0.82 -6.30
CA ALA A 145 0.70 0.59 -4.87
C ALA A 145 0.17 1.83 -4.13
N LEU A 146 0.65 3.03 -4.47
CA LEU A 146 0.18 4.28 -3.87
C LEU A 146 -1.27 4.59 -4.28
N THR A 147 -1.60 4.48 -5.57
CA THR A 147 -2.94 4.82 -6.08
C THR A 147 -4.00 3.82 -5.59
N LYS A 148 -3.62 2.57 -5.32
CA LYS A 148 -4.51 1.60 -4.69
C LYS A 148 -4.96 2.04 -3.29
N GLU A 149 -4.12 2.73 -2.53
CA GLU A 149 -4.46 3.23 -1.19
C GLU A 149 -5.44 4.43 -1.21
N ILE A 150 -5.59 5.11 -2.34
CA ILE A 150 -6.60 6.17 -2.52
C ILE A 150 -7.90 5.66 -3.17
N GLY A 151 -8.02 4.32 -3.35
CA GLY A 151 -9.22 3.65 -3.87
C GLY A 151 -9.25 3.49 -5.38
N ASP A 152 -8.13 3.69 -6.09
CA ASP A 152 -8.03 3.35 -7.51
C ASP A 152 -7.86 1.83 -7.71
N ARG A 153 -8.09 1.37 -8.93
CA ARG A 153 -7.87 -0.02 -9.37
C ARG A 153 -6.78 -0.06 -10.45
N PRO A 154 -5.52 0.24 -10.11
CA PRO A 154 -4.45 0.27 -11.10
C PRO A 154 -4.15 -1.14 -11.63
N VAL A 155 -3.81 -1.20 -12.92
CA VAL A 155 -3.27 -2.38 -13.59
C VAL A 155 -1.87 -2.03 -14.06
N VAL A 156 -0.89 -2.89 -13.78
CA VAL A 156 0.46 -2.77 -14.32
C VAL A 156 0.51 -3.63 -15.58
N ILE A 157 0.70 -2.99 -16.70
CA ILE A 157 0.82 -3.64 -18.01
C ILE A 157 2.31 -3.80 -18.31
N CYS A 158 2.69 -5.01 -18.68
CA CYS A 158 4.04 -5.33 -19.14
C CYS A 158 4.03 -5.45 -20.66
N GLY A 159 5.05 -4.91 -21.32
CA GLY A 159 5.15 -4.94 -22.77
C GLY A 159 6.60 -4.65 -23.21
N ARG A 160 6.79 -4.68 -24.52
CA ARG A 160 8.04 -4.24 -25.16
C ARG A 160 7.82 -2.86 -25.76
N VAL A 161 8.80 -1.98 -25.60
CA VAL A 161 8.83 -0.68 -26.26
C VAL A 161 9.91 -0.75 -27.30
N SER A 162 9.64 -0.30 -28.54
CA SER A 162 10.65 -0.17 -29.57
C SER A 162 11.74 0.80 -29.10
N GLY A 163 12.95 0.29 -28.94
CA GLY A 163 14.13 1.10 -28.63
C GLY A 163 14.52 1.97 -29.83
N ARG A 164 15.30 3.01 -29.61
CA ARG A 164 16.02 3.68 -30.70
C ARG A 164 17.00 2.68 -31.33
N ARG A 165 17.31 2.86 -32.61
CA ARG A 165 18.17 1.94 -33.40
C ARG A 165 19.54 1.63 -32.77
N ASP A 166 20.02 2.48 -31.90
CA ASP A 166 21.36 2.47 -31.32
C ASP A 166 21.42 1.76 -29.95
N HIS A 167 20.27 1.39 -29.38
CA HIS A 167 20.22 0.65 -28.13
C HIS A 167 19.36 -0.58 -28.33
N ALA A 168 19.94 -1.75 -28.04
CA ALA A 168 19.22 -3.01 -28.00
C ALA A 168 17.90 -2.82 -27.25
N SER A 169 16.80 -3.32 -27.81
CA SER A 169 15.48 -3.24 -27.22
C SER A 169 15.53 -3.67 -25.75
N ASP A 170 15.46 -2.71 -24.85
CA ASP A 170 15.20 -3.02 -23.45
C ASP A 170 13.83 -3.64 -23.39
N GLY A 171 13.78 -4.97 -23.32
CA GLY A 171 12.55 -5.72 -23.21
C GLY A 171 11.85 -5.31 -21.92
N MET A 172 10.78 -4.57 -22.03
CA MET A 172 9.86 -4.24 -20.94
C MET A 172 8.59 -5.04 -21.07
#